data_970f5d8556c98142ec431de8169f0394
#
_entry.id   970f5d8556c98142ec431de8169f0394
#
_cell.length_a   1.000
_cell.length_b   1.000
_cell.length_c   1.000
_cell.angle_alpha   90.00
_cell.angle_beta   90.00
_cell.angle_gamma   90.00
#
_symmetry.space_group_name_H-M   'P 1'
#
loop_
_entity.id
_entity.type
_entity.pdbx_description
1 polymer ?
#
loop_
_entity_poly.entity_id
_entity_poly.type
_entity_poly.pdbx_seq_one_letter_code
_entity_poly.pdbx_strand_id
1 'polypeptide(L)'
;MERHLVAFFASRSVAPEAESRCIAWAESICNTDSVVISGFHSPLEKKVLNILLEHKHPVVLFLGRAMYKRIPAEYQEAIDEGRMLIDTVRDFERHSWNSAQTRNWYVAGIADEIYFAPFDEMSKLSPMHYHFNRYSNGNVKIL
;
A
#
# COMPACT_ATOMS: atom_id res chain seq x y z
N MET A 1 -11.49 16.61 9.52
CA MET A 1 -10.61 15.81 10.40
C MET A 1 -9.65 14.99 9.57
N GLU A 2 -8.37 15.24 9.74
CA GLU A 2 -7.34 14.52 9.00
C GLU A 2 -7.22 13.09 9.53
N ARG A 3 -7.14 12.14 8.61
CA ARG A 3 -6.91 10.75 8.94
C ARG A 3 -5.44 10.42 8.94
N HIS A 4 -5.03 9.50 9.82
CA HIS A 4 -3.66 9.00 9.87
C HIS A 4 -3.45 8.01 8.73
N LEU A 5 -2.53 8.33 7.82
CA LEU A 5 -2.28 7.53 6.63
C LEU A 5 -1.07 6.61 6.84
N VAL A 6 -1.28 5.32 6.62
CA VAL A 6 -0.26 4.29 6.81
C VAL A 6 -0.01 3.60 5.47
N ALA A 7 1.20 3.75 4.93
CA ALA A 7 1.59 3.14 3.67
C ALA A 7 2.19 1.75 3.88
N PHE A 8 1.90 0.82 2.97
CA PHE A 8 2.47 -0.51 2.97
C PHE A 8 3.07 -0.84 1.61
N PHE A 9 4.31 -1.34 1.61
CA PHE A 9 5.02 -1.72 0.40
C PHE A 9 5.62 -3.12 0.55
N ALA A 10 5.46 -3.93 -0.48
CA ALA A 10 6.09 -5.24 -0.57
C ALA A 10 6.58 -5.47 -2.00
N SER A 11 7.77 -6.05 -2.13
CA SER A 11 8.29 -6.45 -3.43
C SER A 11 7.59 -7.72 -3.91
N ARG A 12 7.88 -8.10 -5.16
CA ARG A 12 7.25 -9.26 -5.79
C ARG A 12 7.50 -10.56 -5.06
N SER A 13 8.67 -10.72 -4.45
CA SER A 13 9.07 -11.92 -3.72
C SER A 13 9.38 -11.58 -2.28
N VAL A 14 8.68 -12.22 -1.35
CA VAL A 14 8.88 -12.06 0.09
C VAL A 14 8.97 -13.45 0.71
N ALA A 15 9.92 -13.65 1.62
CA ALA A 15 10.09 -14.93 2.28
C ALA A 15 8.86 -15.30 3.12
N PRO A 16 8.53 -16.62 3.25
CA PRO A 16 7.32 -17.04 3.97
C PRO A 16 7.22 -16.53 5.41
N GLU A 17 8.32 -16.49 6.16
CA GLU A 17 8.30 -15.96 7.52
C GLU A 17 7.97 -14.48 7.55
N ALA A 18 8.53 -13.73 6.62
CA ALA A 18 8.27 -12.31 6.51
C ALA A 18 6.82 -12.04 6.05
N GLU A 19 6.32 -12.87 5.13
CA GLU A 19 4.92 -12.78 4.72
C GLU A 19 3.98 -12.97 5.91
N SER A 20 4.25 -13.96 6.76
CA SER A 20 3.45 -14.20 7.96
C SER A 20 3.41 -12.99 8.89
N ARG A 21 4.57 -12.34 9.08
CA ARG A 21 4.64 -11.11 9.89
C ARG A 21 3.82 -9.97 9.28
N CYS A 22 3.85 -9.84 7.97
CA CYS A 22 3.08 -8.81 7.28
C CYS A 22 1.57 -9.06 7.38
N ILE A 23 1.16 -10.32 7.29
CA ILE A 23 -0.25 -10.68 7.48
C ILE A 23 -0.71 -10.38 8.90
N ALA A 24 0.11 -10.73 9.90
CA ALA A 24 -0.18 -10.40 11.30
C ALA A 24 -0.27 -8.89 11.52
N TRP A 25 0.62 -8.13 10.87
CA TRP A 25 0.55 -6.67 10.91
C TRP A 25 -0.75 -6.15 10.31
N ALA A 26 -1.18 -6.69 9.16
CA ALA A 26 -2.42 -6.26 8.52
C ALA A 26 -3.63 -6.51 9.42
N GLU A 27 -3.65 -7.65 10.12
CA GLU A 27 -4.70 -7.93 11.08
C GLU A 27 -4.68 -6.96 12.27
N SER A 28 -3.48 -6.64 12.77
CA SER A 28 -3.34 -5.73 13.90
C SER A 28 -3.70 -4.28 13.55
N ILE A 29 -3.38 -3.82 12.34
CA ILE A 29 -3.69 -2.45 11.91
C ILE A 29 -5.19 -2.21 11.83
N CYS A 30 -5.98 -3.28 11.64
CA CYS A 30 -7.44 -3.19 11.59
C CYS A 30 -8.06 -2.75 12.92
N ASN A 31 -7.30 -2.78 14.00
CA ASN A 31 -7.75 -2.31 15.32
C ASN A 31 -7.39 -0.84 15.58
N THR A 32 -6.84 -0.16 14.59
CA THR A 32 -6.41 1.24 14.71
C THR A 32 -7.33 2.17 13.94
N ASP A 33 -7.27 3.45 14.27
CA ASP A 33 -8.01 4.49 13.55
C ASP A 33 -7.13 5.10 12.44
N SER A 34 -6.69 4.24 11.54
CA SER A 34 -5.84 4.63 10.43
C SER A 34 -6.49 4.29 9.09
N VAL A 35 -5.93 4.84 8.01
CA VAL A 35 -6.28 4.46 6.64
C VAL A 35 -5.03 3.87 6.01
N VAL A 36 -5.11 2.65 5.51
CA VAL A 36 -3.97 2.02 4.84
C VAL A 36 -3.97 2.40 3.36
N ILE A 37 -2.84 2.89 2.89
CA ILE A 37 -2.67 3.35 1.52
C ILE A 37 -1.56 2.55 0.84
N SER A 38 -1.78 2.16 -0.42
CA SER A 38 -0.80 1.40 -1.19
C SER A 38 -1.25 1.31 -2.64
N GLY A 39 -0.36 0.83 -3.50
CA GLY A 39 -0.75 0.40 -4.84
C GLY A 39 -1.40 -0.97 -4.85
N PHE A 40 -1.25 -1.74 -3.77
CA PHE A 40 -1.80 -3.09 -3.63
C PHE A 40 -1.61 -3.94 -4.89
N HIS A 41 -0.41 -3.86 -5.46
CA HIS A 41 -0.13 -4.46 -6.77
C HIS A 41 0.66 -5.78 -6.67
N SER A 42 1.66 -5.87 -5.80
CA SER A 42 2.44 -7.09 -5.61
C SER A 42 1.58 -8.17 -4.93
N PRO A 43 1.98 -9.46 -5.02
CA PRO A 43 1.18 -10.53 -4.43
C PRO A 43 0.89 -10.35 -2.94
N LEU A 44 1.89 -9.96 -2.16
CA LEU A 44 1.68 -9.75 -0.72
C LEU A 44 0.84 -8.50 -0.44
N GLU A 45 1.04 -7.44 -1.22
CA GLU A 45 0.20 -6.24 -1.09
C GLU A 45 -1.27 -6.56 -1.35
N LYS A 46 -1.55 -7.44 -2.32
CA LYS A 46 -2.93 -7.90 -2.59
C LYS A 46 -3.50 -8.73 -1.45
N LYS A 47 -2.69 -9.58 -0.84
CA LYS A 47 -3.12 -10.35 0.33
C LYS A 47 -3.46 -9.44 1.50
N VAL A 48 -2.65 -8.42 1.73
CA VAL A 48 -2.91 -7.41 2.76
C VAL A 48 -4.22 -6.68 2.46
N LEU A 49 -4.44 -6.27 1.21
CA LEU A 49 -5.70 -5.63 0.83
C LEU A 49 -6.90 -6.52 1.15
N ASN A 50 -6.84 -7.81 0.81
CA ASN A 50 -7.93 -8.74 1.09
C ASN A 50 -8.25 -8.81 2.58
N ILE A 51 -7.22 -8.85 3.44
CA ILE A 51 -7.41 -8.85 4.89
C ILE A 51 -8.09 -7.55 5.35
N LEU A 52 -7.64 -6.41 4.85
CA LEU A 52 -8.22 -5.12 5.19
C LEU A 52 -9.69 -5.02 4.76
N LEU A 53 -10.01 -5.53 3.58
CA LEU A 53 -11.39 -5.54 3.08
C LEU A 53 -12.28 -6.47 3.91
N GLU A 54 -11.78 -7.65 4.29
CA GLU A 54 -12.53 -8.59 5.15
C GLU A 54 -12.85 -7.97 6.51
N HIS A 55 -11.93 -7.23 7.08
CA HIS A 55 -12.11 -6.56 8.37
C HIS A 55 -12.78 -5.19 8.26
N LYS A 56 -13.20 -4.82 7.05
CA LYS A 56 -13.83 -3.52 6.78
C LYS A 56 -13.01 -2.32 7.23
N HIS A 57 -11.69 -2.46 7.15
CA HIS A 57 -10.77 -1.38 7.46
C HIS A 57 -10.64 -0.40 6.28
N PRO A 58 -10.64 0.92 6.51
CA PRO A 58 -10.58 1.88 5.41
C PRO A 58 -9.23 1.84 4.67
N VAL A 59 -9.30 1.89 3.34
CA VAL A 59 -8.13 1.81 2.46
C VAL A 59 -8.24 2.83 1.33
N VAL A 60 -7.08 3.25 0.81
CA VAL A 60 -7.00 3.95 -0.46
C VAL A 60 -6.07 3.19 -1.39
N LEU A 61 -6.59 2.77 -2.52
CA LEU A 61 -5.82 2.09 -3.57
C LEU A 61 -5.35 3.15 -4.57
N PHE A 62 -4.04 3.29 -4.71
CA PHE A 62 -3.45 4.19 -5.70
C PHE A 62 -3.00 3.39 -6.92
N LEU A 63 -3.56 3.72 -8.07
CA LEU A 63 -3.23 3.05 -9.32
C LEU A 63 -2.05 3.74 -10.02
N GLY A 64 -1.13 2.93 -10.53
CA GLY A 64 -0.10 3.40 -11.46
C GLY A 64 -0.56 3.24 -12.90
N ARG A 65 -1.85 3.44 -13.15
CA ARG A 65 -2.49 3.31 -14.45
C ARG A 65 -3.77 4.14 -14.45
N ALA A 66 -4.44 4.21 -15.61
CA ALA A 66 -5.75 4.85 -15.69
C ALA A 66 -6.77 4.10 -14.82
N MET A 67 -7.78 4.83 -14.38
CA MET A 67 -8.87 4.26 -13.59
C MET A 67 -9.51 3.06 -14.28
N TYR A 68 -9.94 2.10 -13.50
CA TYR A 68 -10.64 0.91 -14.00
C TYR A 68 -11.85 1.30 -14.84
N LYS A 69 -12.00 0.66 -15.99
CA LYS A 69 -13.24 0.77 -16.79
C LYS A 69 -14.38 0.02 -16.11
N ARG A 70 -14.05 -1.08 -15.43
CA ARG A 70 -15.00 -1.85 -14.62
C ARG A 70 -14.35 -2.16 -13.29
N ILE A 71 -14.92 -1.63 -12.22
CA ILE A 71 -14.41 -1.83 -10.86
C ILE A 71 -14.77 -3.26 -10.41
N PRO A 72 -13.81 -4.03 -9.86
CA PRO A 72 -14.12 -5.34 -9.30
C PRO A 72 -15.25 -5.26 -8.26
N ALA A 73 -16.11 -6.27 -8.22
CA ALA A 73 -17.30 -6.26 -7.37
C ALA A 73 -16.98 -6.07 -5.88
N GLU A 74 -15.93 -6.72 -5.40
CA GLU A 74 -15.50 -6.61 -4.01
C GLU A 74 -15.04 -5.19 -3.65
N TYR A 75 -14.43 -4.48 -4.60
CA TYR A 75 -14.03 -3.10 -4.39
C TYR A 75 -15.24 -2.17 -4.43
N GLN A 76 -16.17 -2.46 -5.34
CA GLN A 76 -17.38 -1.65 -5.46
C GLN A 76 -18.19 -1.67 -4.16
N GLU A 77 -18.32 -2.82 -3.52
CA GLU A 77 -18.98 -2.94 -2.23
C GLU A 77 -18.31 -2.04 -1.17
N ALA A 78 -16.98 -2.11 -1.08
CA ALA A 78 -16.22 -1.31 -0.13
C ALA A 78 -16.33 0.20 -0.43
N ILE A 79 -16.35 0.58 -1.72
CA ILE A 79 -16.52 1.97 -2.14
C ILE A 79 -17.91 2.46 -1.73
N ASP A 80 -18.94 1.67 -2.01
CA ASP A 80 -20.34 2.03 -1.70
C ASP A 80 -20.54 2.22 -0.20
N GLU A 81 -19.83 1.46 0.62
CA GLU A 81 -19.88 1.57 2.08
C GLU A 81 -18.96 2.68 2.63
N GLY A 82 -18.24 3.39 1.78
CA GLY A 82 -17.36 4.47 2.20
C GLY A 82 -16.05 4.02 2.83
N ARG A 83 -15.66 2.75 2.63
CA ARG A 83 -14.42 2.17 3.20
C ARG A 83 -13.25 2.16 2.23
N MET A 84 -13.48 2.42 0.96
CA MET A 84 -12.43 2.35 -0.05
C MET A 84 -12.53 3.52 -1.01
N LEU A 85 -11.37 4.11 -1.31
CA LEU A 85 -11.21 5.03 -2.43
C LEU A 85 -10.19 4.44 -3.39
N ILE A 86 -10.40 4.68 -4.68
CA ILE A 86 -9.44 4.34 -5.72
C ILE A 86 -9.05 5.64 -6.40
N ASP A 87 -7.76 5.91 -6.46
CA ASP A 87 -7.23 7.14 -7.05
C ASP A 87 -6.09 6.81 -8.03
N THR A 88 -5.81 7.72 -8.93
CA THR A 88 -4.70 7.60 -9.87
C THR A 88 -3.67 8.68 -9.56
N VAL A 89 -2.39 8.29 -9.55
CA VAL A 89 -1.31 9.24 -9.27
C VAL A 89 -1.05 10.13 -10.48
N ARG A 90 -1.12 9.53 -11.68
CA ARG A 90 -0.97 10.23 -12.96
C ARG A 90 -1.82 9.54 -14.01
N ASP A 91 -2.00 10.23 -15.12
CA ASP A 91 -2.77 9.74 -16.26
C ASP A 91 -1.98 8.74 -17.11
N PHE A 92 -1.61 7.63 -16.52
CA PHE A 92 -0.99 6.53 -17.24
C PHE A 92 -2.07 5.63 -17.81
N GLU A 93 -2.06 5.41 -19.12
CA GLU A 93 -3.02 4.51 -19.77
C GLU A 93 -2.82 3.06 -19.33
N ARG A 94 -1.55 2.65 -19.13
CA ARG A 94 -1.18 1.29 -18.77
C ARG A 94 -0.27 1.28 -17.56
N HIS A 95 -0.39 0.22 -16.79
CA HIS A 95 0.59 -0.07 -15.76
C HIS A 95 1.95 -0.36 -16.40
N SER A 96 3.01 0.25 -15.90
CA SER A 96 4.38 0.04 -16.34
C SER A 96 5.29 0.08 -15.13
N TRP A 97 6.55 -0.30 -15.33
CA TRP A 97 7.55 -0.22 -14.29
C TRP A 97 7.71 1.24 -13.78
N ASN A 98 7.78 2.21 -14.71
CA ASN A 98 7.91 3.62 -14.34
C ASN A 98 6.68 4.15 -13.61
N SER A 99 5.48 3.77 -14.04
CA SER A 99 4.26 4.23 -13.39
C SER A 99 4.11 3.63 -12.00
N ALA A 100 4.55 2.38 -11.80
CA ALA A 100 4.55 1.74 -10.49
C ALA A 100 5.51 2.46 -9.53
N GLN A 101 6.70 2.84 -9.99
CA GLN A 101 7.65 3.59 -9.17
C GLN A 101 7.13 4.98 -8.82
N THR A 102 6.59 5.69 -9.80
CA THR A 102 6.00 7.01 -9.58
C THR A 102 4.89 6.93 -8.53
N ARG A 103 4.00 5.95 -8.66
CA ARG A 103 2.92 5.73 -7.70
C ARG A 103 3.46 5.46 -6.30
N ASN A 104 4.44 4.56 -6.17
CA ASN A 104 4.98 4.20 -4.87
C ASN A 104 5.63 5.39 -4.16
N TRP A 105 6.42 6.18 -4.87
CA TRP A 105 7.05 7.37 -4.29
C TRP A 105 6.02 8.41 -3.87
N TYR A 106 4.96 8.58 -4.63
CA TYR A 106 3.87 9.47 -4.25
C TYR A 106 3.18 9.00 -2.97
N VAL A 107 2.83 7.71 -2.90
CA VAL A 107 2.16 7.13 -1.73
C VAL A 107 3.04 7.30 -0.48
N ALA A 108 4.34 7.00 -0.59
CA ALA A 108 5.26 7.18 0.52
C ALA A 108 5.34 8.64 0.97
N GLY A 109 5.29 9.56 0.00
CA GLY A 109 5.40 11.01 0.30
C GLY A 109 4.22 11.58 1.07
N ILE A 110 3.03 11.00 0.94
CA ILE A 110 1.84 11.49 1.65
C ILE A 110 1.54 10.74 2.94
N ALA A 111 2.25 9.65 3.21
CA ALA A 111 1.98 8.80 4.37
C ALA A 111 2.52 9.41 5.67
N ASP A 112 1.80 9.19 6.75
CA ASP A 112 2.26 9.54 8.10
C ASP A 112 3.19 8.48 8.66
N GLU A 113 2.96 7.21 8.31
CA GLU A 113 3.82 6.08 8.64
C GLU A 113 4.00 5.21 7.42
N ILE A 114 5.17 4.59 7.31
CA ILE A 114 5.49 3.71 6.19
C ILE A 114 5.99 2.37 6.73
N TYR A 115 5.39 1.29 6.25
CA TYR A 115 5.80 -0.07 6.57
C TYR A 115 6.25 -0.80 5.30
N PHE A 116 7.41 -1.41 5.37
CA PHE A 116 7.96 -2.23 4.30
C PHE A 116 7.98 -3.69 4.73
N ALA A 117 7.50 -4.58 3.88
CA ALA A 117 7.89 -5.99 3.99
C ALA A 117 9.40 -6.07 3.75
N PRO A 118 10.11 -7.01 4.38
CA PRO A 118 11.55 -7.17 4.12
C PRO A 118 11.83 -7.31 2.63
N PHE A 119 12.88 -6.66 2.16
CA PHE A 119 13.24 -6.60 0.76
C PHE A 119 14.75 -6.78 0.56
N ASP A 120 15.13 -7.17 -0.65
CA ASP A 120 16.52 -7.32 -1.07
C ASP A 120 17.14 -5.95 -1.34
N GLU A 121 18.46 -5.81 -1.14
CA GLU A 121 19.19 -4.57 -1.44
C GLU A 121 19.00 -4.10 -2.88
N MET A 122 18.81 -5.03 -3.81
CA MET A 122 18.60 -4.72 -5.22
C MET A 122 17.17 -4.37 -5.57
N SER A 123 16.26 -4.48 -4.61
CA SER A 123 14.86 -4.10 -4.80
C SER A 123 14.71 -2.60 -5.01
N LYS A 124 13.70 -2.21 -5.78
CA LYS A 124 13.34 -0.80 -5.96
C LYS A 124 12.83 -0.17 -4.66
N LEU A 125 12.47 -0.97 -3.67
CA LEU A 125 12.11 -0.47 -2.35
C LEU A 125 13.32 0.00 -1.55
N SER A 126 14.53 -0.48 -1.87
CA SER A 126 15.74 -0.09 -1.16
C SER A 126 16.02 1.42 -1.23
N PRO A 127 16.04 2.07 -2.40
CA PRO A 127 16.22 3.53 -2.46
C PRO A 127 15.09 4.29 -1.76
N MET A 128 13.87 3.81 -1.86
CA MET A 128 12.72 4.43 -1.17
C MET A 128 12.90 4.37 0.33
N HIS A 129 13.22 3.19 0.86
CA HIS A 129 13.44 3.02 2.29
C HIS A 129 14.57 3.95 2.77
N TYR A 130 15.69 3.98 2.04
CA TYR A 130 16.83 4.85 2.40
C TYR A 130 16.39 6.32 2.49
N HIS A 131 15.67 6.80 1.47
CA HIS A 131 15.24 8.19 1.42
C HIS A 131 14.28 8.54 2.56
N PHE A 132 13.20 7.78 2.71
CA PHE A 132 12.16 8.10 3.69
C PHE A 132 12.61 7.82 5.12
N ASN A 133 13.42 6.80 5.34
CA ASN A 133 13.98 6.54 6.67
C ASN A 133 14.87 7.69 7.15
N ARG A 134 15.57 8.34 6.23
CA ARG A 134 16.45 9.47 6.56
C ARG A 134 15.67 10.74 6.93
N TYR A 135 14.50 10.95 6.29
CA TYR A 135 13.78 12.23 6.40
C TYR A 135 12.45 12.17 7.14
N SER A 136 12.08 11.05 7.72
CA SER A 136 10.74 10.90 8.32
C SER A 136 10.72 10.66 9.84
N ASN A 137 11.75 11.05 10.57
CA ASN A 137 11.75 11.07 12.04
C ASN A 137 11.31 9.75 12.72
N GLY A 138 11.68 8.59 12.15
CA GLY A 138 11.41 7.30 12.77
C GLY A 138 10.06 6.68 12.44
N ASN A 139 9.33 7.25 11.50
CA ASN A 139 8.01 6.73 11.08
C ASN A 139 8.11 5.70 9.95
N VAL A 140 9.29 5.17 9.68
CA VAL A 140 9.53 4.14 8.67
C VAL A 140 10.01 2.87 9.35
N LYS A 141 9.35 1.75 9.06
CA LYS A 141 9.66 0.46 9.69
C LYS A 141 9.69 -0.66 8.66
N ILE A 142 10.57 -1.63 8.90
CA ILE A 142 10.60 -2.90 8.16
C ILE A 142 9.98 -3.96 9.06
N LEU A 143 9.01 -4.67 8.54
CA LEU A 143 8.27 -5.71 9.29
C LEU A 143 9.03 -7.04 9.45
#